data_1c43a5434eaf1cab88be415df2f2680c
#
_entry.id   1c43a5434eaf1cab88be415df2f2680c
#
_cell.length_a   1.000
_cell.length_b   1.000
_cell.length_c   1.000
_cell.angle_alpha   90.00
_cell.angle_beta   90.00
_cell.angle_gamma   90.00
#
_symmetry.space_group_name_H-M   'P 1'
#
loop_
_entity.id
_entity.type
_entity.pdbx_description
1 polymer ?
#
loop_
_entity_poly.entity_id
_entity_poly.type
_entity_poly.pdbx_seq_one_letter_code
_entity_poly.pdbx_strand_id
1 'polypeptide(L)'
;MQTAADYNEFRACATMIDRSKLENVILVADRGYENYNIFAHAIEKGWKFAIRVKDKNSNGIASGLNLPPNDEFDIDITQIFSRKNTKATKNAGYKWMPVNQVFDYLPRKSDKTYELSFEMAHYADIGIILHREKYIRATRSTSSFDLISLLVASIIGCSVMP
;
A
#
# COMPACT_ATOMS: atom_id res chain seq x y z
N MET A 1 -25.12 1.91 9.85
CA MET A 1 -25.01 3.19 9.11
C MET A 1 -24.05 4.07 9.88
N GLN A 2 -23.00 4.61 9.24
CA GLN A 2 -22.15 5.63 9.86
C GLN A 2 -22.90 6.96 9.81
N THR A 3 -22.82 7.74 10.87
CA THR A 3 -23.36 9.10 10.87
C THR A 3 -22.46 10.02 10.03
N ALA A 4 -23.00 11.09 9.47
CA ALA A 4 -22.23 12.04 8.66
C ALA A 4 -21.01 12.64 9.39
N ALA A 5 -21.04 12.70 10.71
CA ALA A 5 -19.94 13.17 11.56
C ALA A 5 -18.80 12.14 11.72
N ASP A 6 -19.07 10.86 11.48
CA ASP A 6 -18.08 9.77 11.59
C ASP A 6 -17.56 9.28 10.24
N TYR A 7 -17.89 9.98 9.16
CA TYR A 7 -17.50 9.58 7.82
C TYR A 7 -16.00 9.72 7.62
N ASN A 8 -15.32 8.59 7.60
CA ASN A 8 -13.91 8.48 7.28
C ASN A 8 -13.76 7.41 6.20
N GLU A 9 -13.40 7.83 5.00
CA GLU A 9 -13.27 6.96 3.82
C GLU A 9 -12.29 5.80 4.04
N PHE A 10 -11.19 6.04 4.74
CA PHE A 10 -10.22 4.99 5.06
C PHE A 10 -10.83 3.92 5.97
N ARG A 11 -11.60 4.35 6.98
CA ARG A 11 -12.28 3.44 7.88
C ARG A 11 -13.39 2.67 7.17
N ALA A 12 -14.12 3.33 6.28
CA ALA A 12 -15.14 2.68 5.46
C ALA A 12 -14.51 1.61 4.55
N CYS A 13 -13.40 1.92 3.89
CA CYS A 13 -12.65 0.99 3.04
C CYS A 13 -12.14 -0.21 3.85
N ALA A 14 -11.48 0.00 4.99
CA ALA A 14 -11.01 -1.06 5.87
C ALA A 14 -12.16 -1.98 6.33
N THR A 15 -13.29 -1.38 6.76
CA THR A 15 -14.49 -2.14 7.14
C THR A 15 -15.07 -2.95 5.98
N MET A 16 -15.05 -2.41 4.76
CA MET A 16 -15.50 -3.12 3.55
C MET A 16 -14.62 -4.34 3.29
N ILE A 17 -13.30 -4.19 3.38
CA ILE A 17 -12.34 -5.29 3.22
C ILE A 17 -12.64 -6.39 4.24
N ASP A 18 -12.75 -6.04 5.53
CA ASP A 18 -12.96 -7.01 6.61
C ASP A 18 -14.28 -7.78 6.47
N ARG A 19 -15.36 -7.09 6.12
CA ARG A 19 -16.70 -7.68 5.98
C ARG A 19 -16.91 -8.47 4.69
N SER A 20 -16.08 -8.25 3.69
CA SER A 20 -16.21 -8.96 2.41
C SER A 20 -16.03 -10.46 2.60
N LYS A 21 -16.85 -11.23 1.91
CA LYS A 21 -16.72 -12.69 1.81
C LYS A 21 -16.04 -13.14 0.50
N LEU A 22 -15.58 -12.17 -0.30
CA LEU A 22 -14.94 -12.46 -1.56
C LEU A 22 -13.51 -12.95 -1.32
N GLU A 23 -13.12 -13.97 -2.07
CA GLU A 23 -11.78 -14.54 -2.13
C GLU A 23 -11.12 -14.15 -3.46
N ASN A 24 -9.78 -14.24 -3.51
CA ASN A 24 -9.00 -13.95 -4.73
C ASN A 24 -9.26 -12.53 -5.31
N VAL A 25 -9.40 -11.55 -4.45
CA VAL A 25 -9.68 -10.16 -4.83
C VAL A 25 -8.39 -9.42 -5.16
N ILE A 26 -8.47 -8.55 -6.16
CA ILE A 26 -7.48 -7.49 -6.39
C ILE A 26 -8.16 -6.15 -6.10
N LEU A 27 -7.74 -5.48 -5.04
CA LEU A 27 -8.19 -4.13 -4.71
C LEU A 27 -7.41 -3.13 -5.58
N VAL A 28 -8.12 -2.42 -6.45
CA VAL A 28 -7.53 -1.32 -7.23
C VAL A 28 -8.09 0.00 -6.72
N ALA A 29 -7.21 0.93 -6.36
CA ALA A 29 -7.63 2.20 -5.80
C ALA A 29 -6.71 3.37 -6.22
N ASP A 30 -7.27 4.58 -6.21
CA ASP A 30 -6.53 5.80 -6.49
C ASP A 30 -5.74 6.28 -5.26
N ARG A 31 -4.86 7.25 -5.47
CA ARG A 31 -3.97 7.88 -4.48
C ARG A 31 -4.68 8.44 -3.24
N GLY A 32 -5.99 8.63 -3.31
CA GLY A 32 -6.82 8.97 -2.15
C GLY A 32 -6.83 7.88 -1.07
N TYR A 33 -6.58 6.62 -1.44
CA TYR A 33 -6.56 5.46 -0.55
C TYR A 33 -5.15 5.02 -0.15
N GLU A 34 -4.15 5.81 -0.40
CA GLU A 34 -2.76 5.61 -0.01
C GLU A 34 -2.64 5.65 1.54
N ASN A 35 -2.81 4.49 2.17
CA ASN A 35 -2.85 4.37 3.63
C ASN A 35 -2.35 3.00 4.11
N TYR A 36 -1.38 2.99 5.02
CA TYR A 36 -0.81 1.75 5.56
C TYR A 36 -1.84 0.85 6.27
N ASN A 37 -2.87 1.43 6.89
CA ASN A 37 -3.94 0.64 7.52
C ASN A 37 -4.74 -0.14 6.48
N ILE A 38 -5.06 0.48 5.32
CA ILE A 38 -5.75 -0.21 4.22
C ILE A 38 -4.88 -1.33 3.66
N PHE A 39 -3.58 -1.10 3.47
CA PHE A 39 -2.66 -2.12 2.99
C PHE A 39 -2.61 -3.31 3.95
N ALA A 40 -2.54 -3.05 5.27
CA ALA A 40 -2.55 -4.08 6.29
C ALA A 40 -3.85 -4.90 6.25
N HIS A 41 -5.03 -4.25 6.19
CA HIS A 41 -6.31 -4.96 6.08
C HIS A 41 -6.39 -5.83 4.82
N ALA A 42 -5.91 -5.35 3.68
CA ALA A 42 -5.90 -6.14 2.45
C ALA A 42 -4.97 -7.37 2.58
N ILE A 43 -3.77 -7.20 3.12
CA ILE A 43 -2.79 -8.28 3.32
C ILE A 43 -3.32 -9.32 4.29
N GLU A 44 -3.82 -8.91 5.46
CA GLU A 44 -4.38 -9.82 6.47
C GLU A 44 -5.62 -10.58 5.96
N LYS A 45 -6.34 -9.96 5.03
CA LYS A 45 -7.46 -10.61 4.32
C LYS A 45 -7.01 -11.57 3.23
N GLY A 46 -5.73 -11.59 2.88
CA GLY A 46 -5.20 -12.37 1.75
C GLY A 46 -5.56 -11.77 0.39
N TRP A 47 -5.92 -10.49 0.34
CA TRP A 47 -6.20 -9.80 -0.90
C TRP A 47 -4.92 -9.24 -1.53
N LYS A 48 -4.89 -9.23 -2.84
CA LYS A 48 -3.92 -8.48 -3.63
C LYS A 48 -4.38 -7.04 -3.77
N PHE A 49 -3.47 -6.11 -3.99
CA PHE A 49 -3.86 -4.74 -4.29
C PHE A 49 -2.90 -4.04 -5.24
N ALA A 50 -3.42 -3.02 -5.92
CA ALA A 50 -2.68 -2.05 -6.70
C ALA A 50 -3.24 -0.67 -6.36
N ILE A 51 -2.48 0.15 -5.66
CA ILE A 51 -2.91 1.47 -5.20
C ILE A 51 -1.95 2.52 -5.75
N ARG A 52 -2.49 3.46 -6.52
CA ARG A 52 -1.72 4.61 -6.98
C ARG A 52 -1.27 5.44 -5.79
N VAL A 53 -0.03 5.91 -5.81
CA VAL A 53 0.50 6.76 -4.75
C VAL A 53 0.82 8.16 -5.27
N LYS A 54 0.93 9.09 -4.35
CA LYS A 54 1.39 10.44 -4.63
C LYS A 54 2.87 10.42 -5.00
N ASP A 55 3.27 11.42 -5.77
CA ASP A 55 4.65 11.62 -6.15
C ASP A 55 5.61 11.63 -4.94
N LYS A 56 6.85 11.16 -5.14
CA LYS A 56 7.90 11.11 -4.12
C LYS A 56 8.21 12.47 -3.48
N ASN A 57 7.94 13.56 -4.18
CA ASN A 57 8.15 14.92 -3.70
C ASN A 57 6.92 15.52 -3.01
N SER A 58 5.85 14.75 -2.84
CA SER A 58 4.61 15.15 -2.16
C SER A 58 4.51 14.58 -0.75
N ASN A 59 3.43 14.91 -0.02
CA ASN A 59 3.18 14.40 1.34
C ASN A 59 2.57 12.99 1.36
N GLY A 60 3.01 12.10 0.45
CA GLY A 60 2.51 10.73 0.36
C GLY A 60 3.41 9.70 1.05
N ILE A 61 3.03 8.43 0.93
CA ILE A 61 3.80 7.29 1.44
C ILE A 61 5.18 7.25 0.78
N ALA A 62 5.25 7.50 -0.52
CA ALA A 62 6.47 7.47 -1.31
C ALA A 62 7.55 8.42 -0.77
N SER A 63 7.18 9.61 -0.30
CA SER A 63 8.13 10.58 0.25
C SER A 63 8.83 10.13 1.53
N GLY A 64 8.27 9.16 2.23
CA GLY A 64 8.83 8.59 3.46
C GLY A 64 9.60 7.27 3.25
N LEU A 65 9.83 6.88 2.01
CA LEU A 65 10.54 5.66 1.64
C LEU A 65 11.92 6.00 1.05
N ASN A 66 12.87 5.10 1.26
CA ASN A 66 14.18 5.20 0.61
C ASN A 66 14.09 4.61 -0.80
N LEU A 67 13.70 5.46 -1.75
CA LEU A 67 13.47 5.06 -3.14
C LEU A 67 14.72 5.30 -4.01
N PRO A 68 14.89 4.51 -5.07
CA PRO A 68 15.94 4.76 -6.04
C PRO A 68 15.83 6.16 -6.66
N PRO A 69 16.95 6.80 -7.03
CA PRO A 69 16.95 8.10 -7.70
C PRO A 69 16.43 8.04 -9.12
N ASN A 70 16.37 6.85 -9.72
CA ASN A 70 15.91 6.64 -11.09
C ASN A 70 14.43 6.97 -11.24
N ASP A 71 14.05 7.37 -12.45
CA ASP A 71 12.65 7.68 -12.76
C ASP A 71 11.79 6.41 -12.92
N GLU A 72 12.45 5.29 -13.27
CA GLU A 72 11.78 4.00 -13.38
C GLU A 72 12.40 2.98 -12.41
N PHE A 73 11.59 2.34 -11.62
CA PHE A 73 12.00 1.28 -10.69
C PHE A 73 10.85 0.37 -10.29
N ASP A 74 11.21 -0.80 -9.81
CA ASP A 74 10.34 -1.80 -9.23
C ASP A 74 11.09 -2.49 -8.09
N ILE A 75 10.70 -2.21 -6.85
CA ILE A 75 11.42 -2.64 -5.65
C ILE A 75 10.49 -3.22 -4.59
N ASP A 76 11.00 -4.20 -3.84
CA ASP A 76 10.37 -4.69 -2.63
C ASP A 76 10.72 -3.78 -1.46
N ILE A 77 9.72 -3.49 -0.66
CA ILE A 77 9.83 -2.70 0.55
C ILE A 77 9.26 -3.50 1.72
N THR A 78 10.03 -3.65 2.76
CA THR A 78 9.56 -4.14 4.05
C THR A 78 9.68 -3.01 5.07
N GLN A 79 8.57 -2.63 5.67
CA GLN A 79 8.49 -1.57 6.66
C GLN A 79 8.00 -2.12 7.99
N ILE A 80 8.79 -1.94 9.05
CA ILE A 80 8.40 -2.33 10.40
C ILE A 80 7.84 -1.11 11.13
N PHE A 81 6.63 -1.22 11.63
CA PHE A 81 5.93 -0.17 12.38
C PHE A 81 6.04 -0.41 13.89
N SER A 82 6.15 0.67 14.65
CA SER A 82 6.15 0.66 16.11
C SER A 82 5.40 1.85 16.69
N ARG A 83 4.70 1.65 17.81
CA ARG A 83 4.13 2.74 18.62
C ARG A 83 5.18 3.42 19.48
N LYS A 84 6.34 2.79 19.70
CA LYS A 84 7.45 3.35 20.44
C LYS A 84 8.30 4.26 19.56
N ASN A 85 8.61 5.46 20.06
CA ASN A 85 9.49 6.43 19.41
C ASN A 85 10.77 6.61 20.25
N THR A 86 11.52 5.53 20.42
CA THR A 86 12.76 5.50 21.19
C THR A 86 13.98 5.58 20.27
N LYS A 87 15.15 5.89 20.84
CA LYS A 87 16.41 5.87 20.10
C LYS A 87 16.68 4.48 19.50
N ALA A 88 16.34 3.43 20.25
CA ALA A 88 16.49 2.04 19.78
C ALA A 88 15.63 1.74 18.55
N THR A 89 14.32 2.11 18.56
CA THR A 89 13.44 1.87 17.43
C THR A 89 13.84 2.69 16.19
N LYS A 90 14.33 3.91 16.39
CA LYS A 90 14.87 4.75 15.30
C LYS A 90 16.12 4.14 14.68
N ASN A 91 17.07 3.71 15.52
CA ASN A 91 18.30 3.07 15.03
C ASN A 91 18.02 1.73 14.31
N ALA A 92 16.96 1.03 14.70
CA ALA A 92 16.50 -0.18 14.02
C ALA A 92 15.74 0.10 12.71
N GLY A 93 15.56 1.36 12.32
CA GLY A 93 14.86 1.74 11.09
C GLY A 93 13.32 1.57 11.17
N TYR A 94 12.75 1.46 12.38
CA TYR A 94 11.31 1.29 12.53
C TYR A 94 10.58 2.60 12.23
N LYS A 95 9.49 2.49 11.49
CA LYS A 95 8.59 3.62 11.25
C LYS A 95 7.69 3.84 12.46
N TRP A 96 7.82 5.03 13.04
CA TRP A 96 6.96 5.40 14.15
C TRP A 96 5.53 5.65 13.68
N MET A 97 4.58 5.02 14.37
CA MET A 97 3.15 5.19 14.15
C MET A 97 2.57 6.00 15.33
N PRO A 98 2.30 7.30 15.18
CA PRO A 98 1.74 8.14 16.24
C PRO A 98 0.42 7.59 16.77
N VAL A 99 0.11 7.87 18.05
CA VAL A 99 -1.09 7.35 18.72
C VAL A 99 -2.39 7.85 18.10
N ASN A 100 -2.37 9.05 17.51
CA ASN A 100 -3.51 9.64 16.80
C ASN A 100 -3.71 9.07 15.38
N GLN A 101 -2.72 8.38 14.84
CA GLN A 101 -2.84 7.71 13.55
C GLN A 101 -3.50 6.34 13.74
N VAL A 102 -4.58 6.11 12.98
CA VAL A 102 -5.28 4.82 12.99
C VAL A 102 -4.40 3.76 12.34
N PHE A 103 -4.20 2.67 13.07
CA PHE A 103 -3.58 1.45 12.55
C PHE A 103 -4.05 0.29 13.41
N ASP A 104 -4.98 -0.50 12.88
CA ASP A 104 -5.79 -1.45 13.64
C ASP A 104 -4.99 -2.66 14.12
N TYR A 105 -3.94 -3.04 13.39
CA TYR A 105 -3.08 -4.17 13.73
C TYR A 105 -1.99 -3.85 14.77
N LEU A 106 -1.89 -2.58 15.19
CA LEU A 106 -0.94 -2.14 16.21
C LEU A 106 -1.64 -1.27 17.25
N PRO A 107 -2.15 -1.84 18.36
CA PRO A 107 -2.84 -1.12 19.41
C PRO A 107 -2.04 0.08 19.95
N ARG A 108 -2.73 1.14 20.38
CA ARG A 108 -2.15 2.44 20.74
C ARG A 108 -1.03 2.39 21.78
N LYS A 109 -1.09 1.43 22.72
CA LYS A 109 -0.10 1.25 23.80
C LYS A 109 0.72 -0.05 23.62
N SER A 110 0.77 -0.58 22.41
CA SER A 110 1.46 -1.84 22.14
C SER A 110 2.97 -1.66 22.16
N ASP A 111 3.64 -2.64 22.77
CA ASP A 111 5.09 -2.81 22.68
C ASP A 111 5.50 -3.67 21.48
N LYS A 112 4.50 -4.24 20.78
CA LYS A 112 4.72 -5.05 19.59
C LYS A 112 5.07 -4.18 18.40
N THR A 113 5.60 -4.82 17.39
CA THR A 113 5.82 -4.26 16.06
C THR A 113 4.89 -4.94 15.06
N TYR A 114 4.66 -4.29 13.93
CA TYR A 114 3.94 -4.85 12.80
C TYR A 114 4.81 -4.69 11.54
N GLU A 115 5.00 -5.79 10.83
CA GLU A 115 5.75 -5.80 9.58
C GLU A 115 4.79 -5.77 8.39
N LEU A 116 5.06 -4.88 7.46
CA LEU A 116 4.30 -4.71 6.23
C LEU A 116 5.25 -4.82 5.04
N SER A 117 5.02 -5.80 4.17
CA SER A 117 5.78 -5.99 2.94
C SER A 117 4.91 -5.72 1.72
N PHE A 118 5.42 -4.89 0.81
CA PHE A 118 4.77 -4.52 -0.43
C PHE A 118 5.82 -4.19 -1.49
N GLU A 119 5.39 -4.13 -2.72
CA GLU A 119 6.21 -3.73 -3.86
C GLU A 119 5.86 -2.30 -4.24
N MET A 120 6.85 -1.51 -4.59
CA MET A 120 6.63 -0.18 -5.16
C MET A 120 7.25 -0.11 -6.54
N ALA A 121 6.41 0.20 -7.53
CA ALA A 121 6.78 0.43 -8.91
C ALA A 121 6.56 1.90 -9.27
N HIS A 122 7.43 2.46 -10.08
CA HIS A 122 7.30 3.80 -10.65
C HIS A 122 7.64 3.74 -12.14
N TYR A 123 6.67 4.16 -12.98
CA TYR A 123 6.81 4.20 -14.44
C TYR A 123 6.01 5.37 -15.00
N ALA A 124 6.57 6.08 -15.96
CA ALA A 124 5.90 7.18 -16.64
C ALA A 124 5.24 8.19 -15.68
N ASP A 125 5.97 8.62 -14.65
CA ASP A 125 5.51 9.55 -13.60
C ASP A 125 4.35 9.04 -12.72
N ILE A 126 4.09 7.73 -12.74
CA ILE A 126 3.07 7.09 -11.92
C ILE A 126 3.73 6.15 -10.91
N GLY A 127 3.55 6.47 -9.62
CA GLY A 127 3.90 5.57 -8.53
C GLY A 127 2.73 4.66 -8.16
N ILE A 128 2.99 3.37 -8.00
CA ILE A 128 2.01 2.37 -7.59
C ILE A 128 2.60 1.51 -6.50
N ILE A 129 1.84 1.30 -5.42
CA ILE A 129 2.14 0.28 -4.41
C ILE A 129 1.32 -0.96 -4.70
N LEU A 130 2.00 -2.10 -4.73
CA LEU A 130 1.45 -3.39 -5.09
C LEU A 130 1.63 -4.39 -3.96
N HIS A 131 0.68 -5.29 -3.81
CA HIS A 131 0.85 -6.53 -3.07
C HIS A 131 0.36 -7.69 -3.94
N ARG A 132 1.28 -8.59 -4.28
CA ARG A 132 1.01 -9.77 -5.13
C ARG A 132 1.75 -10.98 -4.59
N GLU A 133 1.27 -12.17 -4.91
CA GLU A 133 1.97 -13.40 -4.53
C GLU A 133 3.37 -13.47 -5.19
N LYS A 134 4.36 -13.90 -4.43
CA LYS A 134 5.76 -14.05 -4.88
C LYS A 134 5.93 -14.95 -6.12
N TYR A 135 4.92 -15.75 -6.45
CA TYR A 135 4.97 -16.71 -7.55
C TYR A 135 5.06 -16.07 -8.95
N ILE A 136 4.59 -14.81 -9.09
CA ILE A 136 4.62 -14.11 -10.40
C ILE A 136 6.03 -13.59 -10.74
N ARG A 137 6.94 -13.54 -9.76
CA ARG A 137 8.33 -13.11 -10.00
C ARG A 137 9.17 -14.10 -10.82
N ALA A 138 8.86 -15.38 -10.79
CA ALA A 138 9.63 -16.41 -11.50
C ALA A 138 9.49 -16.34 -13.04
N THR A 139 8.50 -15.62 -13.55
CA THR A 139 8.21 -15.49 -14.98
C THR A 139 8.51 -14.08 -15.53
N ARG A 140 9.52 -13.40 -15.01
CA ARG A 140 9.98 -12.07 -15.45
C ARG A 140 10.50 -11.97 -16.89
N SER A 141 10.22 -12.93 -17.74
CA SER A 141 10.46 -12.85 -19.17
C SER A 141 9.13 -12.47 -19.84
N THR A 142 9.00 -11.23 -20.22
CA THR A 142 8.02 -10.60 -21.14
C THR A 142 6.58 -10.33 -20.70
N SER A 143 5.99 -10.98 -19.70
CA SER A 143 4.55 -10.81 -19.42
C SER A 143 4.21 -9.87 -18.23
N SER A 144 5.18 -9.47 -17.43
CA SER A 144 4.93 -8.54 -16.29
C SER A 144 4.62 -7.12 -16.74
N PHE A 145 5.18 -6.70 -17.86
CA PHE A 145 4.89 -5.40 -18.48
C PHE A 145 3.42 -5.27 -18.89
N ASP A 146 2.81 -6.36 -19.39
CA ASP A 146 1.42 -6.33 -19.87
C ASP A 146 0.42 -6.18 -18.73
N LEU A 147 0.64 -6.80 -17.57
CA LEU A 147 -0.28 -6.72 -16.43
C LEU A 147 -0.22 -5.35 -15.73
N ILE A 148 0.97 -4.79 -15.56
CA ILE A 148 1.14 -3.44 -14.99
C ILE A 148 0.60 -2.40 -15.98
N SER A 149 0.87 -2.56 -17.27
CA SER A 149 0.36 -1.67 -18.32
C SER A 149 -1.16 -1.72 -18.42
N LEU A 150 -1.77 -2.91 -18.31
CA LEU A 150 -3.23 -3.09 -18.27
C LEU A 150 -3.87 -2.50 -17.00
N LEU A 151 -3.24 -2.69 -15.83
CA LEU A 151 -3.68 -2.09 -14.58
C LEU A 151 -3.54 -0.57 -14.59
N VAL A 152 -2.42 -0.05 -15.08
CA VAL A 152 -2.17 1.39 -15.24
C VAL A 152 -3.14 2.00 -16.25
N ALA A 153 -3.38 1.36 -17.39
CA ALA A 153 -4.36 1.82 -18.37
C ALA A 153 -5.79 1.86 -17.81
N SER A 154 -6.16 0.88 -16.99
CA SER A 154 -7.46 0.83 -16.31
C SER A 154 -7.62 1.95 -15.26
N ILE A 155 -6.54 2.27 -14.54
CA ILE A 155 -6.53 3.33 -13.50
C ILE A 155 -6.56 4.73 -14.14
N ILE A 156 -5.97 4.90 -15.34
CA ILE A 156 -5.89 6.19 -16.05
C ILE A 156 -7.16 6.45 -16.89
N GLY A 157 -8.06 5.48 -17.02
CA GLY A 157 -9.25 5.61 -17.86
C GLY A 157 -8.97 5.62 -19.37
N CYS A 158 -7.78 5.19 -19.78
CA CYS A 158 -7.47 4.94 -21.19
C CYS A 158 -8.01 3.57 -21.58
N SER A 159 -9.08 3.55 -22.37
CA SER A 159 -9.50 2.35 -23.09
C SER A 159 -8.38 1.95 -24.05
N VAL A 160 -7.69 0.85 -23.75
CA VAL A 160 -6.88 0.18 -24.75
C VAL A 160 -7.87 -0.51 -25.68
N MET A 161 -8.14 0.09 -26.83
CA MET A 161 -8.84 -0.60 -27.93
C MET A 161 -7.92 -1.67 -28.50
N PRO A 162 -8.50 -2.80 -28.94
CA PRO A 162 -7.76 -3.93 -29.47
C PRO A 162 -7.01 -3.62 -30.76
#